data_c6766053afebf1c0c7e3f969261a4474
#
_entry.id   c6766053afebf1c0c7e3f969261a4474
#
_cell.length_a   1.000
_cell.length_b   1.000
_cell.length_c   1.000
_cell.angle_alpha   90.00
_cell.angle_beta   90.00
_cell.angle_gamma   90.00
#
_symmetry.space_group_name_H-M   'P 1'
#
loop_
_entity.id
_entity.type
_entity.pdbx_description
1 polymer ?
#
loop_
_entity_poly.entity_id
_entity_poly.type
_entity_poly.pdbx_seq_one_letter_code
_entity_poly.pdbx_strand_id
1 'polypeptide(L)'
;MKFQPDRSEAQTISGYGPGWIKVDGETIAHSVILGSKGARQPWGCARFDELTAEHFAQLAQLDTELVIFGSGNRNRFPPPAWQAPLMARRIGLETMDTAAACRTYNILASEGRNVVVALLLEDL
;
A
#
# COMPACT_ATOMS: atom_id res chain seq x y z
N MET A 1 -22.26 -24.80 -5.72
CA MET A 1 -21.64 -24.47 -5.43
C MET A 1 -21.26 -23.50 -5.74
N LYS A 2 -21.10 -22.93 -5.67
CA LYS A 2 -20.67 -22.12 -5.78
C LYS A 2 -19.75 -21.70 -5.60
N PHE A 3 -19.54 -21.48 -5.72
CA PHE A 3 -18.59 -21.14 -5.41
C PHE A 3 -18.09 -20.12 -5.90
N GLN A 4 -18.10 -19.32 -5.63
CA GLN A 4 -17.40 -18.42 -5.90
C GLN A 4 -16.35 -18.31 -5.08
N PRO A 5 -15.87 -19.01 -4.87
CA PRO A 5 -14.87 -19.09 -3.96
C PRO A 5 -13.77 -18.21 -4.09
N ASP A 6 -13.38 -18.04 -5.18
CA ASP A 6 -12.28 -17.26 -5.37
C ASP A 6 -12.64 -15.88 -5.38
N ARG A 7 -13.83 -15.53 -5.07
CA ARG A 7 -14.14 -14.20 -4.94
C ARG A 7 -13.46 -13.66 -3.77
N SER A 8 -12.54 -12.80 -3.98
CA SER A 8 -11.83 -12.15 -2.93
C SER A 8 -12.69 -11.07 -2.32
N GLU A 9 -12.65 -10.94 -1.01
CA GLU A 9 -13.29 -9.82 -0.35
C GLU A 9 -12.30 -8.72 -0.09
N ALA A 10 -11.08 -8.85 -0.58
CA ALA A 10 -10.06 -7.84 -0.39
C ALA A 10 -10.42 -6.57 -1.14
N GLN A 11 -10.06 -5.44 -0.56
CA GLN A 11 -10.18 -4.17 -1.27
C GLN A 11 -9.36 -4.22 -2.54
N THR A 12 -9.91 -3.68 -3.62
CA THR A 12 -9.26 -3.70 -4.93
C THR A 12 -9.08 -2.27 -5.44
N ILE A 13 -7.91 -1.99 -5.99
CA ILE A 13 -7.67 -0.69 -6.60
C ILE A 13 -8.13 -0.80 -8.04
N SER A 14 -9.29 -0.21 -8.34
CA SER A 14 -9.94 -0.37 -9.63
C SER A 14 -9.49 0.65 -10.67
N GLY A 15 -8.68 1.64 -10.26
CA GLY A 15 -8.15 2.61 -11.21
C GLY A 15 -7.26 3.61 -10.52
N TYR A 16 -6.49 4.35 -11.29
CA TYR A 16 -5.69 5.43 -10.75
C TYR A 16 -5.41 6.45 -11.86
N GLY A 17 -5.08 7.67 -11.43
CA GLY A 17 -4.75 8.75 -12.35
C GLY A 17 -4.03 9.85 -11.58
N PRO A 18 -3.91 11.04 -12.18
CA PRO A 18 -3.16 12.12 -11.53
C PRO A 18 -3.75 12.46 -10.16
N GLY A 19 -3.01 12.12 -9.11
CA GLY A 19 -3.38 12.49 -7.74
C GLY A 19 -4.52 11.71 -7.12
N TRP A 20 -4.96 10.61 -7.73
CA TRP A 20 -6.08 9.85 -7.18
C TRP A 20 -5.97 8.37 -7.50
N ILE A 21 -6.64 7.57 -6.67
CA ILE A 21 -6.88 6.16 -6.95
C ILE A 21 -8.35 5.88 -6.69
N LYS A 22 -8.85 4.78 -7.24
CA LYS A 22 -10.18 4.29 -6.91
C LYS A 22 -10.06 2.96 -6.19
N VAL A 23 -10.77 2.85 -5.08
CA VAL A 23 -10.81 1.61 -4.30
C VAL A 23 -12.25 1.16 -4.27
N ASP A 24 -12.53 0.05 -4.91
CA ASP A 24 -13.88 -0.50 -4.99
C ASP A 24 -14.88 0.54 -5.47
N GLY A 25 -14.46 1.35 -6.45
CA GLY A 25 -15.32 2.37 -7.03
C GLY A 25 -15.31 3.71 -6.34
N GLU A 26 -14.65 3.83 -5.21
CA GLU A 26 -14.62 5.07 -4.44
C GLU A 26 -13.29 5.79 -4.68
N THR A 27 -13.35 7.08 -5.02
CA THR A 27 -12.15 7.85 -5.31
C THR A 27 -11.47 8.33 -4.04
N ILE A 28 -10.18 8.11 -3.96
CA ILE A 28 -9.34 8.59 -2.86
C ILE A 28 -8.28 9.50 -3.45
N ALA A 29 -8.17 10.71 -2.94
CA ALA A 29 -7.25 11.72 -3.47
C ALA A 29 -6.22 12.18 -2.44
N HIS A 30 -5.86 11.31 -1.53
CA HIS A 30 -4.82 11.59 -0.53
C HIS A 30 -4.01 10.31 -0.32
N SER A 31 -2.80 10.45 0.23
CA SER A 31 -1.97 9.29 0.54
C SER A 31 -2.71 8.37 1.48
N VAL A 32 -2.59 7.08 1.27
CA VAL A 32 -3.46 6.13 1.92
C VAL A 32 -2.74 4.82 2.19
N ILE A 33 -3.14 4.15 3.26
CA ILE A 33 -2.74 2.79 3.59
C ILE A 33 -3.96 1.91 3.35
N LEU A 34 -3.78 0.88 2.51
CA LEU A 34 -4.84 -0.08 2.20
C LEU A 34 -4.33 -1.48 2.48
N GLY A 35 -5.19 -2.33 2.99
CA GLY A 35 -4.81 -3.72 3.25
C GLY A 35 -5.82 -4.70 2.69
N SER A 36 -5.32 -5.86 2.27
CA SER A 36 -6.17 -6.91 1.72
C SER A 36 -7.09 -7.51 2.79
N LYS A 37 -6.80 -7.26 4.07
CA LYS A 37 -7.64 -7.73 5.17
C LYS A 37 -8.47 -6.62 5.77
N GLY A 38 -8.63 -5.49 5.05
CA GLY A 38 -9.57 -4.46 5.44
C GLY A 38 -8.98 -3.14 5.93
N ALA A 39 -7.69 -3.05 6.14
CA ALA A 39 -7.09 -1.80 6.59
C ALA A 39 -7.34 -0.71 5.57
N ARG A 40 -7.70 0.49 6.03
CA ARG A 40 -7.93 1.62 5.14
C ARG A 40 -7.87 2.89 5.97
N GLN A 41 -6.82 3.67 5.79
CA GLN A 41 -6.66 4.89 6.57
C GLN A 41 -5.74 5.85 5.82
N PRO A 42 -5.89 7.16 6.07
CA PRO A 42 -4.95 8.13 5.52
C PRO A 42 -3.55 7.85 6.06
N TRP A 43 -2.53 8.12 5.26
CA TRP A 43 -1.16 7.86 5.71
C TRP A 43 -0.54 9.04 6.43
N GLY A 44 -1.09 10.23 6.28
CA GLY A 44 -0.61 11.36 7.07
C GLY A 44 0.56 12.11 6.46
N CYS A 45 0.85 11.87 5.19
CA CYS A 45 1.88 12.61 4.47
C CYS A 45 1.46 12.69 3.02
N ALA A 46 1.82 13.75 2.31
CA ALA A 46 1.42 13.91 0.91
C ALA A 46 2.58 13.67 -0.04
N ARG A 47 3.80 13.88 0.39
CA ARG A 47 4.97 13.88 -0.47
C ARG A 47 6.08 13.03 0.10
N PHE A 48 6.92 12.52 -0.80
CA PHE A 48 8.03 11.67 -0.38
C PHE A 48 8.95 12.40 0.62
N ASP A 49 9.19 13.68 0.40
CA ASP A 49 10.12 14.41 1.27
C ASP A 49 9.51 14.76 2.63
N GLU A 50 8.24 14.46 2.83
CA GLU A 50 7.61 14.63 4.14
C GLU A 50 7.66 13.35 4.98
N LEU A 51 8.11 12.25 4.41
CA LEU A 51 8.16 11.00 5.12
C LEU A 51 9.20 11.05 6.23
N THR A 52 8.92 10.33 7.31
CA THR A 52 9.83 10.21 8.45
C THR A 52 9.88 8.75 8.87
N ALA A 53 10.82 8.45 9.76
CA ALA A 53 10.90 7.11 10.31
C ALA A 53 9.59 6.69 10.97
N GLU A 54 8.85 7.65 11.53
CA GLU A 54 7.61 7.36 12.21
C GLU A 54 6.54 6.83 11.25
N HIS A 55 6.54 7.32 10.02
CA HIS A 55 5.59 6.81 9.02
C HIS A 55 5.80 5.32 8.76
N PHE A 56 7.04 4.87 8.78
CA PHE A 56 7.34 3.45 8.56
C PHE A 56 7.16 2.64 9.84
N ALA A 57 7.43 3.22 11.00
CA ALA A 57 7.14 2.55 12.26
C ALA A 57 5.64 2.29 12.40
N GLN A 58 4.82 3.21 11.89
CA GLN A 58 3.38 3.05 11.89
C GLN A 58 2.96 1.83 11.07
N LEU A 59 3.61 1.61 9.94
CA LEU A 59 3.31 0.45 9.09
C LEU A 59 3.63 -0.86 9.81
N ALA A 60 4.63 -0.85 10.68
CA ALA A 60 5.03 -2.04 11.42
C ALA A 60 3.98 -2.46 12.45
N GLN A 61 3.02 -1.59 12.77
CA GLN A 61 1.97 -1.93 13.72
C GLN A 61 0.81 -2.69 13.07
N LEU A 62 0.82 -2.78 11.75
CA LEU A 62 -0.26 -3.44 11.04
C LEU A 62 -0.08 -4.95 11.04
N ASP A 63 -1.19 -5.67 11.00
CA ASP A 63 -1.15 -7.13 10.95
C ASP A 63 -1.04 -7.54 9.49
N THR A 64 0.19 -7.64 9.00
CA THR A 64 0.44 -7.96 7.61
C THR A 64 1.77 -8.71 7.47
N GLU A 65 1.93 -9.44 6.38
CA GLU A 65 3.20 -10.10 6.09
C GLU A 65 4.05 -9.32 5.11
N LEU A 66 3.45 -8.38 4.38
CA LEU A 66 4.18 -7.63 3.36
C LEU A 66 3.60 -6.23 3.25
N VAL A 67 4.46 -5.24 3.18
CA VAL A 67 4.09 -3.87 2.86
C VAL A 67 4.69 -3.51 1.50
N ILE A 68 3.86 -2.98 0.61
CA ILE A 68 4.31 -2.42 -0.66
C ILE A 68 4.26 -0.91 -0.51
N PHE A 69 5.40 -0.26 -0.71
CA PHE A 69 5.48 1.19 -0.63
C PHE A 69 5.44 1.77 -2.05
N GLY A 70 4.41 2.53 -2.34
CA GLY A 70 4.28 3.24 -3.61
C GLY A 70 4.80 4.65 -3.44
N SER A 71 5.91 4.97 -4.09
CA SER A 71 6.68 6.17 -3.82
C SER A 71 6.38 7.35 -4.75
N GLY A 72 5.23 7.34 -5.42
CA GLY A 72 4.85 8.42 -6.31
C GLY A 72 5.07 8.04 -7.76
N ASN A 73 5.33 9.04 -8.62
CA ASN A 73 5.43 8.78 -10.05
C ASN A 73 6.76 8.13 -10.47
N ARG A 74 7.65 7.88 -9.52
CA ARG A 74 8.90 7.16 -9.81
C ARG A 74 9.30 6.40 -8.57
N ASN A 75 10.16 5.39 -8.76
CA ASN A 75 10.61 4.57 -7.66
C ASN A 75 11.65 5.34 -6.83
N ARG A 76 11.37 5.51 -5.54
CA ARG A 76 12.26 6.16 -4.60
C ARG A 76 12.30 5.34 -3.32
N PHE A 77 13.49 5.16 -2.77
CA PHE A 77 13.67 4.30 -1.60
C PHE A 77 13.78 5.11 -0.31
N PRO A 78 13.11 4.66 0.75
CA PRO A 78 13.30 5.32 2.05
C PRO A 78 14.68 4.96 2.60
N PRO A 79 15.22 5.74 3.54
CA PRO A 79 16.47 5.36 4.19
C PRO A 79 16.37 3.96 4.77
N PRO A 80 17.39 3.13 4.57
CA PRO A 80 17.31 1.73 5.04
C PRO A 80 17.02 1.57 6.53
N ALA A 81 17.47 2.52 7.36
CA ALA A 81 17.23 2.42 8.79
C ALA A 81 15.74 2.43 9.14
N TRP A 82 14.90 3.01 8.30
CA TRP A 82 13.46 3.09 8.57
C TRP A 82 12.79 1.75 8.44
N GLN A 83 13.45 0.76 7.85
CA GLN A 83 12.88 -0.57 7.72
C GLN A 83 13.04 -1.40 8.99
N ALA A 84 13.84 -0.97 9.95
CA ALA A 84 14.12 -1.76 11.14
C ALA A 84 12.87 -2.23 11.88
N PRO A 85 11.86 -1.37 12.12
CA PRO A 85 10.67 -1.85 12.82
C PRO A 85 9.91 -2.93 12.05
N LEU A 86 9.92 -2.84 10.72
CA LEU A 86 9.26 -3.84 9.88
C LEU A 86 10.03 -5.15 9.94
N MET A 87 11.35 -5.08 9.83
CA MET A 87 12.18 -6.27 9.89
C MET A 87 12.06 -6.97 11.25
N ALA A 88 11.97 -6.20 12.32
CA ALA A 88 11.82 -6.77 13.66
C ALA A 88 10.52 -7.58 13.77
N ARG A 89 9.51 -7.24 13.00
CA ARG A 89 8.23 -7.94 12.98
C ARG A 89 8.15 -8.93 11.83
N ARG A 90 9.22 -9.12 11.10
CA ARG A 90 9.28 -10.01 9.95
C ARG A 90 8.28 -9.64 8.87
N ILE A 91 8.07 -8.35 8.70
CA ILE A 91 7.22 -7.82 7.64
C ILE A 91 8.12 -7.45 6.48
N GLY A 92 7.86 -7.99 5.29
CA GLY A 92 8.62 -7.65 4.10
C GLY A 92 8.26 -6.25 3.62
N LEU A 93 9.20 -5.59 2.97
CA LEU A 93 8.95 -4.27 2.37
C LEU A 93 9.44 -4.30 0.93
N GLU A 94 8.54 -3.95 0.01
CA GLU A 94 8.87 -3.80 -1.40
C GLU A 94 8.59 -2.36 -1.79
N THR A 95 9.49 -1.75 -2.52
CA THR A 95 9.36 -0.35 -2.94
C THR A 95 9.22 -0.28 -4.44
N MET A 96 8.26 0.50 -4.92
CA MET A 96 8.05 0.69 -6.36
C MET A 96 7.30 1.99 -6.58
N ASP A 97 7.18 2.45 -7.84
CA ASP A 97 6.35 3.62 -8.09
C ASP A 97 4.90 3.28 -7.78
N THR A 98 4.07 4.30 -7.59
CA THR A 98 2.72 4.09 -7.11
C THR A 98 1.85 3.30 -8.08
N ALA A 99 2.01 3.52 -9.39
CA ALA A 99 1.22 2.75 -10.35
C ALA A 99 1.56 1.27 -10.29
N ALA A 100 2.84 0.94 -10.21
CA ALA A 100 3.27 -0.44 -10.06
C ALA A 100 2.79 -1.03 -8.74
N ALA A 101 2.81 -0.22 -7.67
CA ALA A 101 2.35 -0.67 -6.37
C ALA A 101 0.88 -1.05 -6.40
N CYS A 102 0.06 -0.27 -7.11
CA CYS A 102 -1.36 -0.57 -7.24
C CYS A 102 -1.57 -1.90 -7.94
N ARG A 103 -0.84 -2.14 -9.01
CA ARG A 103 -0.99 -3.38 -9.78
C ARG A 103 -0.50 -4.58 -8.97
N THR A 104 0.64 -4.44 -8.30
CA THR A 104 1.21 -5.53 -7.51
C THR A 104 0.30 -5.87 -6.33
N TYR A 105 -0.23 -4.84 -5.66
CA TYR A 105 -1.16 -5.06 -4.56
C TYR A 105 -2.36 -5.89 -5.04
N ASN A 106 -2.96 -5.49 -6.17
CA ASN A 106 -4.14 -6.19 -6.66
C ASN A 106 -3.84 -7.66 -6.92
N ILE A 107 -2.69 -7.96 -7.52
CA ILE A 107 -2.34 -9.34 -7.82
C ILE A 107 -2.22 -10.15 -6.54
N LEU A 108 -1.47 -9.63 -5.55
CA LEU A 108 -1.25 -10.37 -4.32
C LEU A 108 -2.52 -10.50 -3.50
N ALA A 109 -3.33 -9.45 -3.46
CA ALA A 109 -4.59 -9.50 -2.74
C ALA A 109 -5.53 -10.52 -3.35
N SER A 110 -5.56 -10.59 -4.70
CA SER A 110 -6.43 -11.56 -5.38
C SER A 110 -5.97 -13.00 -5.15
N GLU A 111 -4.71 -13.18 -4.79
CA GLU A 111 -4.18 -14.49 -4.47
C GLU A 111 -4.41 -14.87 -3.00
N GLY A 112 -5.09 -14.02 -2.26
CA GLY A 112 -5.36 -14.30 -0.86
C GLY A 112 -4.24 -13.92 0.09
N ARG A 113 -3.21 -13.19 -0.39
CA ARG A 113 -2.10 -12.80 0.45
C ARG A 113 -2.48 -11.70 1.42
N ASN A 114 -1.88 -11.70 2.57
CA ASN A 114 -2.07 -10.63 3.55
C ASN A 114 -1.07 -9.53 3.25
N VAL A 115 -1.50 -8.53 2.48
CA VAL A 115 -0.63 -7.48 1.96
C VAL A 115 -1.23 -6.11 2.26
N VAL A 116 -0.37 -5.17 2.58
CA VAL A 116 -0.73 -3.77 2.80
C VAL A 116 0.04 -2.94 1.77
N VAL A 117 -0.61 -1.93 1.21
CA VAL A 117 0.05 -0.99 0.32
C VAL A 117 -0.04 0.40 0.94
N ALA A 118 1.09 1.10 0.99
CA ALA A 118 1.16 2.47 1.48
C ALA A 118 1.51 3.34 0.28
N LEU A 119 0.59 4.20 -0.13
CA LEU A 119 0.68 4.89 -1.41
C LEU A 119 0.83 6.39 -1.22
N LEU A 120 1.86 6.95 -1.84
CA LEU A 120 1.93 8.38 -2.08
C LEU A 120 1.28 8.64 -3.43
N LEU A 121 0.43 9.65 -3.50
CA LEU A 121 -0.24 10.01 -4.75
C LEU A 121 0.41 11.24 -5.39
N GLU A 122 1.51 11.68 -4.81
CA GLU A 122 2.26 12.83 -5.31
C GLU A 122 2.69 12.60 -6.76
N ASP A 123 2.37 13.54 -7.61
CA ASP A 123 2.77 13.51 -9.03
C ASP A 123 2.37 12.23 -9.76
N LEU A 124 1.38 11.54 -9.27
CA LEU A 124 0.91 10.32 -9.90
C LEU A 124 0.18 10.62 -11.20
#